data_3a916c0828ba6e211187a2b1868af8c8
#
_entry.id   3a916c0828ba6e211187a2b1868af8c8
#
_cell.length_a   1.000
_cell.length_b   1.000
_cell.length_c   1.000
_cell.angle_alpha   90.00
_cell.angle_beta   90.00
_cell.angle_gamma   90.00
#
_symmetry.space_group_name_H-M   'P 1'
#
loop_
_entity.id
_entity.type
_entity.pdbx_description
1 polymer ?
#
loop_
_entity_poly.entity_id
_entity_poly.type
_entity_poly.pdbx_seq_one_letter_code
_entity_poly.pdbx_strand_id
1 'polypeptide(L)'
;FIGNMRKPFTILTWLASKSVPGNAKNDEDSTAGFVFFETQDGFNFKSIDSLVTQEPSEYEYFFTEVVKSVKRNTDFNILQYSTDRNQDLIGKLRRGAFCSHRMFMNPLTFEYTPYDKGLFKYEDYAGNFTALGEKPEIPEELKSSPSRSITAILDMGTLDVGVSTSMNADPAKVQSQTMMRYNLINTQVVNMMIPSNTNLKAGDVIKVEVPRIDREERKDV
;
A
#
# COMPACT_ATOMS: atom_id res chain seq x y z
N PHE A 1 7.84 -0.76 -23.50
CA PHE A 1 7.27 0.44 -22.84
C PHE A 1 7.75 1.71 -23.55
N ILE A 2 6.85 2.64 -23.88
CA ILE A 2 7.17 3.90 -24.55
C ILE A 2 6.81 5.06 -23.61
N GLY A 3 7.79 5.89 -23.27
CA GLY A 3 7.65 6.95 -22.26
C GLY A 3 6.88 8.20 -22.72
N ASN A 4 6.43 8.29 -23.98
CA ASN A 4 5.58 9.35 -24.55
C ASN A 4 5.96 10.77 -24.10
N MET A 5 7.23 11.14 -24.13
CA MET A 5 7.76 12.48 -23.77
C MET A 5 7.41 12.95 -22.36
N ARG A 6 7.03 12.06 -21.45
CA ARG A 6 6.76 12.40 -20.04
C ARG A 6 8.05 12.55 -19.25
N LYS A 7 8.00 13.29 -18.16
CA LYS A 7 9.12 13.40 -17.22
C LYS A 7 9.46 12.03 -16.63
N PRO A 8 10.76 11.68 -16.46
CA PRO A 8 11.16 10.35 -15.96
C PRO A 8 10.46 9.93 -14.65
N PHE A 9 10.37 10.82 -13.67
CA PHE A 9 9.71 10.50 -12.39
C PHE A 9 8.20 10.26 -12.52
N THR A 10 7.55 10.95 -13.45
CA THR A 10 6.13 10.68 -13.76
C THR A 10 5.96 9.30 -14.38
N ILE A 11 6.94 8.85 -15.18
CA ILE A 11 6.94 7.51 -15.73
C ILE A 11 7.14 6.46 -14.63
N LEU A 12 8.09 6.69 -13.72
CA LEU A 12 8.36 5.77 -12.62
C LEU A 12 7.17 5.63 -11.66
N THR A 13 6.52 6.74 -11.31
CA THR A 13 5.30 6.69 -10.48
C THR A 13 4.13 6.00 -11.19
N TRP A 14 4.01 6.18 -12.50
CA TRP A 14 3.02 5.47 -13.30
C TRP A 14 3.33 3.97 -13.39
N LEU A 15 4.61 3.60 -13.59
CA LEU A 15 5.03 2.19 -13.57
C LEU A 15 4.80 1.54 -12.22
N ALA A 16 5.05 2.25 -11.12
CA ALA A 16 4.83 1.76 -9.76
C ALA A 16 3.38 1.26 -9.56
N SER A 17 2.40 1.95 -10.17
CA SER A 17 1.00 1.55 -10.10
C SER A 17 0.65 0.30 -10.91
N LYS A 18 1.57 -0.21 -11.73
CA LYS A 18 1.35 -1.34 -12.65
C LYS A 18 2.35 -2.48 -12.44
N SER A 19 3.28 -2.31 -11.52
CA SER A 19 4.34 -3.28 -11.28
C SER A 19 3.90 -4.35 -10.30
N VAL A 20 4.38 -5.56 -10.56
CA VAL A 20 4.28 -6.75 -9.70
C VAL A 20 5.67 -7.25 -9.38
N PRO A 21 5.90 -7.88 -8.22
CA PRO A 21 7.18 -8.48 -7.90
C PRO A 21 7.57 -9.58 -8.90
N GLY A 22 8.78 -9.51 -9.46
CA GLY A 22 9.26 -10.51 -10.42
C GLY A 22 9.54 -11.89 -9.83
N ASN A 23 9.69 -11.98 -8.50
CA ASN A 23 9.93 -13.21 -7.77
C ASN A 23 8.65 -13.94 -7.34
N ALA A 24 7.50 -13.41 -7.72
CA ALA A 24 6.22 -14.06 -7.42
C ALA A 24 6.15 -15.41 -8.15
N LYS A 25 6.25 -16.48 -7.41
CA LYS A 25 6.23 -17.84 -7.95
C LYS A 25 4.85 -18.28 -8.42
N ASN A 26 3.79 -17.68 -7.90
CA ASN A 26 2.40 -17.95 -8.24
C ASN A 26 1.61 -16.64 -8.29
N ASP A 27 0.58 -16.59 -9.13
CA ASP A 27 -0.32 -15.42 -9.25
C ASP A 27 -1.01 -15.02 -7.93
N GLU A 28 -1.12 -15.97 -7.00
CA GLU A 28 -1.76 -15.77 -5.70
C GLU A 28 -0.86 -15.08 -4.69
N ASP A 29 0.46 -15.26 -4.80
CA ASP A 29 1.44 -14.72 -3.85
C ASP A 29 2.00 -13.36 -4.27
N SER A 30 1.70 -12.91 -5.47
CA SER A 30 2.18 -11.64 -5.99
C SER A 30 1.22 -10.51 -5.73
N THR A 31 1.55 -9.64 -4.79
CA THR A 31 0.77 -8.43 -4.56
C THR A 31 1.33 -7.26 -5.35
N ALA A 32 0.45 -6.64 -6.13
CA ALA A 32 0.77 -5.40 -6.83
C ALA A 32 0.83 -4.22 -5.85
N GLY A 33 1.57 -3.21 -6.22
CA GLY A 33 1.72 -1.99 -5.45
C GLY A 33 3.19 -1.72 -5.13
N PHE A 34 3.74 -0.77 -5.86
CA PHE A 34 5.10 -0.27 -5.68
C PHE A 34 5.04 1.21 -5.34
N VAL A 35 6.09 1.68 -4.71
CA VAL A 35 6.32 3.09 -4.45
C VAL A 35 7.67 3.50 -4.99
N PHE A 36 7.74 4.71 -5.52
CA PHE A 36 8.96 5.35 -5.95
C PHE A 36 9.23 6.56 -5.07
N PHE A 37 10.41 6.60 -4.45
CA PHE A 37 10.82 7.67 -3.56
C PHE A 37 12.34 7.85 -3.56
N GLU A 38 12.79 9.01 -3.10
CA GLU A 38 14.20 9.35 -2.98
C GLU A 38 14.62 9.36 -1.52
N THR A 39 15.83 8.88 -1.27
CA THR A 39 16.52 8.95 0.01
C THR A 39 17.92 9.53 -0.20
N GLN A 40 18.64 9.80 0.86
CA GLN A 40 20.05 10.24 0.78
C GLN A 40 20.96 9.24 0.03
N ASP A 41 20.57 7.97 -0.05
CA ASP A 41 21.33 6.94 -0.77
C ASP A 41 20.95 6.85 -2.25
N GLY A 42 19.94 7.60 -2.71
CA GLY A 42 19.45 7.63 -4.07
C GLY A 42 17.99 7.25 -4.24
N PHE A 43 17.65 6.85 -5.46
CA PHE A 43 16.27 6.53 -5.82
C PHE A 43 15.91 5.10 -5.48
N ASN A 44 14.73 4.93 -4.92
CA ASN A 44 14.16 3.65 -4.51
C ASN A 44 12.90 3.34 -5.29
N PHE A 45 12.78 2.11 -5.79
CA PHE A 45 11.59 1.56 -6.41
C PHE A 45 11.29 0.22 -5.74
N LYS A 46 10.40 0.22 -4.74
CA LYS A 46 10.17 -0.93 -3.87
C LYS A 46 8.70 -1.30 -3.81
N SER A 47 8.41 -2.59 -3.62
CA SER A 47 7.05 -3.04 -3.33
C SER A 47 6.63 -2.61 -1.93
N ILE A 48 5.34 -2.34 -1.74
CA ILE A 48 4.78 -2.01 -0.43
C ILE A 48 5.03 -3.17 0.55
N ASP A 49 4.88 -4.41 0.09
CA ASP A 49 5.13 -5.58 0.94
C ASP A 49 6.57 -5.65 1.42
N SER A 50 7.55 -5.38 0.55
CA SER A 50 8.96 -5.38 0.96
C SER A 50 9.29 -4.28 1.98
N LEU A 51 8.57 -3.17 1.94
CA LEU A 51 8.74 -2.10 2.93
C LEU A 51 8.12 -2.45 4.29
N VAL A 52 7.00 -3.17 4.28
CA VAL A 52 6.27 -3.52 5.51
C VAL A 52 6.90 -4.71 6.23
N THR A 53 7.45 -5.68 5.49
CA THR A 53 8.01 -6.91 6.04
C THR A 53 9.47 -6.80 6.47
N GLN A 54 10.11 -5.66 6.24
CA GLN A 54 11.50 -5.46 6.68
C GLN A 54 11.59 -5.41 8.20
N GLU A 55 12.74 -5.83 8.72
CA GLU A 55 13.02 -5.76 10.15
C GLU A 55 13.02 -4.30 10.62
N PRO A 56 12.42 -4.01 11.80
CA PRO A 56 12.47 -2.68 12.37
C PRO A 56 13.91 -2.22 12.62
N SER A 57 14.15 -0.93 12.42
CA SER A 57 15.45 -0.33 12.75
C SER A 57 15.76 -0.53 14.23
N GLU A 58 17.03 -0.44 14.58
CA GLU A 58 17.52 -0.55 15.98
C GLU A 58 16.99 0.56 16.88
N TYR A 59 16.42 1.62 16.29
CA TYR A 59 15.94 2.79 17.01
C TYR A 59 14.52 2.57 17.51
N GLU A 60 14.34 2.62 18.82
CA GLU A 60 13.04 2.57 19.48
C GLU A 60 12.69 3.95 20.05
N TYR A 61 11.70 4.60 19.47
CA TYR A 61 11.24 5.90 19.90
C TYR A 61 10.12 5.76 20.93
N PHE A 62 10.21 6.54 22.01
CA PHE A 62 9.24 6.49 23.10
C PHE A 62 8.78 7.89 23.48
N PHE A 63 7.52 7.99 23.86
CA PHE A 63 6.96 9.22 24.43
C PHE A 63 6.85 9.10 25.94
N THR A 64 7.34 10.09 26.66
CA THR A 64 7.18 10.18 28.11
C THR A 64 6.88 11.62 28.51
N GLU A 65 5.84 11.83 29.28
CA GLU A 65 5.48 13.13 29.84
C GLU A 65 6.43 13.53 30.99
N VAL A 66 7.05 12.55 31.61
CA VAL A 66 7.91 12.76 32.78
C VAL A 66 9.26 12.13 32.53
N VAL A 67 10.31 12.94 32.49
CA VAL A 67 11.70 12.50 32.39
C VAL A 67 12.12 11.82 33.72
N LYS A 68 11.49 10.70 34.05
CA LYS A 68 11.81 9.92 35.27
C LYS A 68 12.70 8.73 35.02
N SER A 69 12.99 8.39 33.78
CA SER A 69 13.74 7.18 33.49
C SER A 69 15.20 7.48 33.16
N VAL A 70 16.04 7.36 34.12
CA VAL A 70 17.52 7.45 34.02
C VAL A 70 18.11 6.33 33.13
N LYS A 71 17.31 5.42 32.62
CA LYS A 71 17.78 4.21 31.92
C LYS A 71 17.55 4.21 30.41
N ARG A 72 16.75 5.14 29.85
CA ARG A 72 16.50 5.22 28.40
C ARG A 72 17.29 6.39 27.79
N ASN A 73 17.82 6.18 26.60
CA ASN A 73 18.53 7.22 25.89
C ASN A 73 17.56 8.33 25.46
N THR A 74 17.76 9.54 25.95
CA THR A 74 16.92 10.72 25.67
C THR A 74 16.95 11.14 24.19
N ASP A 75 17.91 10.68 23.42
CA ASP A 75 18.04 10.97 21.99
C ASP A 75 16.87 10.37 21.16
N PHE A 76 16.19 9.37 21.72
CA PHE A 76 15.02 8.71 21.10
C PHE A 76 13.69 9.11 21.74
N ASN A 77 13.68 10.17 22.54
CA ASN A 77 12.45 10.66 23.14
C ASN A 77 11.61 11.44 22.12
N ILE A 78 10.33 11.09 22.04
CA ILE A 78 9.36 11.83 21.23
C ILE A 78 8.95 13.08 22.02
N LEU A 79 9.18 14.26 21.45
CA LEU A 79 8.86 15.54 22.08
C LEU A 79 7.38 15.85 21.99
N GLN A 80 6.77 15.53 20.85
CA GLN A 80 5.36 15.72 20.58
C GLN A 80 4.89 14.70 19.57
N TYR A 81 3.66 14.23 19.69
CA TYR A 81 3.04 13.38 18.67
C TYR A 81 1.57 13.74 18.47
N SER A 82 1.08 13.48 17.29
CA SER A 82 -0.34 13.51 16.95
C SER A 82 -0.69 12.34 16.06
N THR A 83 -1.86 11.77 16.26
CA THR A 83 -2.35 10.66 15.45
C THR A 83 -3.52 11.11 14.61
N ASP A 84 -3.36 10.98 13.30
CA ASP A 84 -4.43 11.24 12.34
C ASP A 84 -4.97 9.91 11.83
N ARG A 85 -6.26 9.65 12.08
CA ARG A 85 -6.96 8.51 11.52
C ARG A 85 -7.77 8.95 10.31
N ASN A 86 -7.28 8.63 9.14
CA ASN A 86 -8.01 8.89 7.90
C ASN A 86 -8.91 7.69 7.56
N GLN A 87 -10.07 7.65 8.19
CA GLN A 87 -11.10 6.64 7.97
C GLN A 87 -12.16 7.10 6.94
N ASP A 88 -11.77 7.85 5.93
CA ASP A 88 -12.69 8.24 4.85
C ASP A 88 -13.21 7.00 4.09
N LEU A 89 -14.14 6.30 4.71
CA LEU A 89 -14.74 5.09 4.16
C LEU A 89 -15.47 5.38 2.84
N ILE A 90 -16.19 6.49 2.77
CA ILE A 90 -16.94 6.88 1.57
C ILE A 90 -15.99 7.17 0.41
N GLY A 91 -14.91 7.89 0.65
CA GLY A 91 -13.88 8.14 -0.37
C GLY A 91 -13.19 6.88 -0.84
N LYS A 92 -12.88 5.95 0.08
CA LYS A 92 -12.30 4.64 -0.26
C LYS A 92 -13.26 3.78 -1.08
N LEU A 93 -14.53 3.72 -0.70
CA LEU A 93 -15.56 3.04 -1.47
C LEU A 93 -15.71 3.63 -2.89
N ARG A 94 -15.80 4.95 -3.01
CA ARG A 94 -15.85 5.63 -4.32
C ARG A 94 -14.67 5.33 -5.22
N ARG A 95 -13.50 5.08 -4.66
CA ARG A 95 -12.30 4.68 -5.41
C ARG A 95 -12.25 3.19 -5.72
N GLY A 96 -13.15 2.39 -5.16
CA GLY A 96 -13.20 0.94 -5.36
C GLY A 96 -12.11 0.20 -4.59
N ALA A 97 -11.74 0.68 -3.40
CA ALA A 97 -10.66 0.09 -2.62
C ALA A 97 -11.00 -1.32 -2.09
N PHE A 98 -12.26 -1.63 -1.85
CA PHE A 98 -12.68 -2.90 -1.25
C PHE A 98 -13.30 -3.86 -2.26
N CYS A 99 -14.11 -3.34 -3.17
CA CYS A 99 -14.67 -4.11 -4.27
C CYS A 99 -14.78 -3.22 -5.50
N SER A 100 -14.23 -3.67 -6.60
CA SER A 100 -14.24 -2.93 -7.87
C SER A 100 -14.35 -3.87 -9.04
N HIS A 101 -14.93 -3.39 -10.12
CA HIS A 101 -15.02 -4.13 -11.37
C HIS A 101 -14.24 -3.39 -12.45
N ARG A 102 -13.36 -4.11 -13.15
CA ARG A 102 -12.57 -3.57 -14.25
C ARG A 102 -12.74 -4.42 -15.49
N MET A 103 -13.14 -3.77 -16.56
CA MET A 103 -13.30 -4.39 -17.85
C MET A 103 -12.37 -3.70 -18.84
N PHE A 104 -11.45 -4.46 -19.39
CA PHE A 104 -10.57 -4.01 -20.46
C PHE A 104 -10.94 -4.70 -21.76
N MET A 105 -10.88 -3.94 -22.83
CA MET A 105 -11.07 -4.44 -24.18
C MET A 105 -9.73 -4.33 -24.93
N ASN A 106 -9.28 -5.44 -25.49
CA ASN A 106 -8.14 -5.46 -26.40
C ASN A 106 -8.63 -5.16 -27.82
N PRO A 107 -8.22 -4.04 -28.43
CA PRO A 107 -8.70 -3.65 -29.76
C PRO A 107 -8.10 -4.50 -30.88
N LEU A 108 -7.03 -5.25 -30.61
CA LEU A 108 -6.36 -6.09 -31.61
C LEU A 108 -7.02 -7.47 -31.72
N THR A 109 -7.36 -8.08 -30.59
CA THR A 109 -7.99 -9.41 -30.54
C THR A 109 -9.51 -9.35 -30.41
N PHE A 110 -10.09 -8.17 -30.14
CA PHE A 110 -11.50 -7.95 -29.80
C PHE A 110 -11.96 -8.73 -28.55
N GLU A 111 -11.02 -9.16 -27.74
CA GLU A 111 -11.29 -9.80 -26.46
C GLU A 111 -11.55 -8.75 -25.37
N TYR A 112 -12.38 -9.11 -24.41
CA TYR A 112 -12.65 -8.29 -23.24
C TYR A 112 -12.48 -9.12 -21.96
N THR A 113 -12.17 -8.45 -20.86
CA THR A 113 -12.08 -9.09 -19.55
C THR A 113 -13.46 -9.61 -19.14
N PRO A 114 -13.64 -10.92 -18.93
CA PRO A 114 -14.88 -11.48 -18.40
C PRO A 114 -15.24 -10.86 -17.04
N TYR A 115 -16.53 -10.78 -16.73
CA TYR A 115 -17.00 -10.14 -15.49
C TYR A 115 -16.31 -10.71 -14.24
N ASP A 116 -16.27 -12.04 -14.12
CA ASP A 116 -15.71 -12.73 -12.96
C ASP A 116 -14.22 -12.47 -12.78
N LYS A 117 -13.48 -12.38 -13.89
CA LYS A 117 -12.03 -12.06 -13.87
C LYS A 117 -11.77 -10.59 -13.58
N GLY A 118 -12.68 -9.71 -13.97
CA GLY A 118 -12.57 -8.28 -13.72
C GLY A 118 -13.08 -7.83 -12.34
N LEU A 119 -13.78 -8.72 -11.63
CA LEU A 119 -14.29 -8.43 -10.29
C LEU A 119 -13.18 -8.65 -9.26
N PHE A 120 -12.84 -7.57 -8.57
CA PHE A 120 -11.88 -7.59 -7.47
C PHE A 120 -12.61 -7.43 -6.14
N LYS A 121 -12.31 -8.29 -5.18
CA LYS A 121 -12.79 -8.22 -3.80
C LYS A 121 -11.60 -8.21 -2.85
N TYR A 122 -11.63 -7.33 -1.86
CA TYR A 122 -10.59 -7.26 -0.83
C TYR A 122 -10.38 -8.60 -0.10
N GLU A 123 -11.47 -9.30 0.20
CA GLU A 123 -11.45 -10.55 0.96
C GLU A 123 -10.65 -11.66 0.26
N ASP A 124 -10.64 -11.69 -1.06
CA ASP A 124 -9.92 -12.69 -1.85
C ASP A 124 -8.39 -12.56 -1.68
N TYR A 125 -7.91 -11.40 -1.25
CA TYR A 125 -6.49 -11.08 -1.09
C TYR A 125 -6.06 -10.80 0.35
N ALA A 126 -6.99 -10.78 1.29
CA ALA A 126 -6.72 -10.39 2.68
C ALA A 126 -5.72 -11.32 3.40
N GLY A 127 -5.53 -12.54 2.92
CA GLY A 127 -4.55 -13.49 3.44
C GLY A 127 -3.16 -13.41 2.80
N ASN A 128 -3.03 -12.76 1.64
CA ASN A 128 -1.83 -12.85 0.80
C ASN A 128 -0.92 -11.62 0.91
N PHE A 129 -1.26 -10.65 1.74
CA PHE A 129 -0.43 -9.47 1.94
C PHE A 129 -0.43 -9.02 3.40
N THR A 130 0.66 -8.39 3.81
CA THR A 130 0.75 -7.77 5.13
C THR A 130 -0.07 -6.49 5.13
N ALA A 131 -1.15 -6.47 5.89
CA ALA A 131 -1.97 -5.28 6.04
C ALA A 131 -1.29 -4.28 6.98
N LEU A 132 -1.28 -3.01 6.57
CA LEU A 132 -0.89 -1.89 7.41
C LEU A 132 -2.14 -1.31 8.05
N GLY A 133 -2.15 -1.29 9.39
CA GLY A 133 -3.21 -0.65 10.16
C GLY A 133 -4.45 -1.51 10.37
N GLU A 134 -5.45 -0.88 10.96
CA GLU A 134 -6.70 -1.51 11.34
C GLU A 134 -7.58 -1.76 10.11
N LYS A 135 -8.08 -2.98 9.99
CA LYS A 135 -9.04 -3.34 8.94
C LYS A 135 -10.37 -2.64 9.23
N PRO A 136 -10.90 -1.83 8.31
CA PRO A 136 -12.19 -1.20 8.54
C PRO A 136 -13.31 -2.25 8.53
N GLU A 137 -14.24 -2.14 9.48
CA GLU A 137 -15.47 -2.90 9.46
C GLU A 137 -16.38 -2.40 8.33
N ILE A 138 -16.63 -3.24 7.35
CA ILE A 138 -17.46 -2.92 6.20
C ILE A 138 -18.65 -3.87 6.20
N PRO A 139 -19.88 -3.38 5.98
CA PRO A 139 -21.04 -4.23 5.78
C PRO A 139 -20.81 -5.27 4.68
N GLU A 140 -21.33 -6.46 4.87
CA GLU A 140 -21.09 -7.60 3.98
C GLU A 140 -21.53 -7.32 2.53
N GLU A 141 -22.61 -6.57 2.36
CA GLU A 141 -23.14 -6.17 1.07
C GLU A 141 -22.14 -5.30 0.27
N LEU A 142 -21.34 -4.50 0.98
CA LEU A 142 -20.33 -3.63 0.37
C LEU A 142 -19.01 -4.34 0.07
N LYS A 143 -18.79 -5.52 0.65
CA LYS A 143 -17.60 -6.33 0.36
C LYS A 143 -17.72 -7.08 -0.98
N SER A 144 -18.93 -7.45 -1.36
CA SER A 144 -19.20 -8.28 -2.54
C SER A 144 -19.72 -7.49 -3.75
N SER A 145 -20.28 -6.32 -3.53
CA SER A 145 -20.81 -5.47 -4.60
C SER A 145 -19.77 -4.44 -5.04
N PRO A 146 -19.45 -4.36 -6.36
CA PRO A 146 -18.47 -3.39 -6.84
C PRO A 146 -18.98 -1.96 -6.65
N SER A 147 -18.27 -1.20 -5.85
CA SER A 147 -18.54 0.22 -5.59
C SER A 147 -18.04 1.13 -6.73
N ARG A 148 -17.20 0.59 -7.62
CA ARG A 148 -16.68 1.28 -8.79
C ARG A 148 -16.48 0.31 -9.95
N SER A 149 -16.97 0.69 -11.13
CA SER A 149 -16.67 0.02 -12.39
C SER A 149 -15.83 0.92 -13.28
N ILE A 150 -14.81 0.37 -13.90
CA ILE A 150 -13.91 1.06 -14.82
C ILE A 150 -13.81 0.23 -16.10
N THR A 151 -14.06 0.89 -17.23
CA THR A 151 -13.87 0.32 -18.56
C THR A 151 -12.78 1.09 -19.30
N ALA A 152 -11.90 0.38 -19.98
CA ALA A 152 -10.86 1.01 -20.78
C ALA A 152 -10.44 0.11 -21.94
N ILE A 153 -9.86 0.72 -22.95
CA ILE A 153 -9.15 0.00 -24.02
C ILE A 153 -7.71 -0.20 -23.56
N LEU A 154 -7.27 -1.44 -23.51
CA LEU A 154 -5.93 -1.79 -23.08
C LEU A 154 -5.46 -3.03 -23.83
N ASP A 155 -4.27 -2.96 -24.39
CA ASP A 155 -3.59 -4.14 -24.87
C ASP A 155 -3.12 -4.98 -23.66
N MET A 156 -3.64 -6.19 -23.55
CA MET A 156 -3.36 -7.14 -22.49
C MET A 156 -2.36 -8.22 -22.89
N GLY A 157 -1.88 -8.18 -24.12
CA GLY A 157 -1.01 -9.20 -24.68
C GLY A 157 0.40 -8.73 -24.97
N THR A 158 1.30 -9.69 -25.21
CA THR A 158 2.54 -9.46 -25.94
C THR A 158 2.29 -9.77 -27.41
N LEU A 159 2.81 -8.93 -28.31
CA LEU A 159 2.80 -9.20 -29.75
C LEU A 159 3.77 -10.34 -30.12
N ASP A 160 4.65 -10.72 -29.22
CA ASP A 160 5.65 -11.75 -29.45
C ASP A 160 5.13 -13.11 -28.93
N VAL A 161 4.76 -13.98 -29.85
CA VAL A 161 4.25 -15.33 -29.57
C VAL A 161 5.32 -16.23 -28.94
N GLY A 162 6.59 -15.87 -29.01
CA GLY A 162 7.71 -16.59 -28.42
C GLY A 162 7.97 -16.28 -26.95
N VAL A 163 7.38 -15.23 -26.42
CA VAL A 163 7.51 -14.86 -25.00
C VAL A 163 6.41 -15.51 -24.19
N SER A 164 6.79 -16.19 -23.13
CA SER A 164 5.86 -16.89 -22.23
C SER A 164 4.79 -15.93 -21.72
N THR A 165 3.52 -16.29 -21.86
CA THR A 165 2.36 -15.57 -21.33
C THR A 165 2.39 -15.43 -19.80
N SER A 166 3.23 -16.19 -19.11
CA SER A 166 3.43 -16.13 -17.66
C SER A 166 4.08 -14.82 -17.17
N MET A 167 4.61 -13.99 -18.06
CA MET A 167 5.19 -12.69 -17.71
C MET A 167 4.17 -11.53 -17.74
N ASN A 168 2.98 -11.75 -18.27
CA ASN A 168 1.96 -10.71 -18.35
C ASN A 168 0.99 -10.87 -17.17
N ALA A 169 1.20 -10.07 -16.14
CA ALA A 169 0.23 -9.97 -15.05
C ALA A 169 -1.10 -9.40 -15.58
N ASP A 170 -2.22 -9.95 -15.14
CA ASP A 170 -3.55 -9.46 -15.50
C ASP A 170 -3.73 -8.00 -15.05
N PRO A 171 -3.87 -7.05 -15.99
CA PRO A 171 -3.93 -5.64 -15.64
C PRO A 171 -5.18 -5.27 -14.83
N ALA A 172 -6.27 -6.00 -14.95
CA ALA A 172 -7.47 -5.78 -14.16
C ALA A 172 -7.21 -6.08 -12.68
N LYS A 173 -6.58 -7.22 -12.40
CA LYS A 173 -6.18 -7.66 -11.06
C LYS A 173 -5.12 -6.72 -10.46
N VAL A 174 -4.04 -6.46 -11.19
CA VAL A 174 -2.93 -5.61 -10.76
C VAL A 174 -3.37 -4.20 -10.41
N GLN A 175 -4.15 -3.55 -11.26
CA GLN A 175 -4.61 -2.18 -11.00
C GLN A 175 -5.59 -2.11 -9.82
N SER A 176 -6.41 -3.12 -9.63
CA SER A 176 -7.34 -3.19 -8.49
C SER A 176 -6.59 -3.38 -7.19
N GLN A 177 -5.62 -4.29 -7.13
CA GLN A 177 -4.76 -4.50 -5.97
C GLN A 177 -3.97 -3.24 -5.61
N THR A 178 -3.35 -2.60 -6.58
CA THR A 178 -2.59 -1.37 -6.37
C THR A 178 -3.48 -0.26 -5.83
N MET A 179 -4.68 -0.09 -6.36
CA MET A 179 -5.64 0.91 -5.88
C MET A 179 -6.04 0.64 -4.43
N MET A 180 -6.29 -0.61 -4.08
CA MET A 180 -6.56 -1.02 -2.71
C MET A 180 -5.38 -0.67 -1.80
N ARG A 181 -4.16 -1.09 -2.15
CA ARG A 181 -2.94 -0.85 -1.35
C ARG A 181 -2.71 0.63 -1.10
N TYR A 182 -2.77 1.47 -2.12
CA TYR A 182 -2.59 2.92 -1.99
C TYR A 182 -3.68 3.60 -1.12
N ASN A 183 -4.89 3.08 -1.12
CA ASN A 183 -5.96 3.63 -0.27
C ASN A 183 -5.85 3.17 1.19
N LEU A 184 -5.17 2.06 1.47
CA LEU A 184 -5.02 1.52 2.82
C LEU A 184 -3.75 2.02 3.53
N ILE A 185 -2.70 2.38 2.79
CA ILE A 185 -1.39 2.73 3.36
C ILE A 185 -1.45 3.93 4.32
N ASN A 186 -2.34 4.88 4.10
CA ASN A 186 -2.48 6.09 4.91
C ASN A 186 -3.73 6.07 5.81
N THR A 187 -4.20 4.89 6.22
CA THR A 187 -5.39 4.78 7.08
C THR A 187 -5.11 5.35 8.48
N GLN A 188 -3.91 5.17 8.97
CA GLN A 188 -3.44 5.75 10.23
C GLN A 188 -2.09 6.41 10.02
N VAL A 189 -1.98 7.66 10.42
CA VAL A 189 -0.74 8.45 10.31
C VAL A 189 -0.39 8.97 11.70
N VAL A 190 0.85 8.80 12.09
CA VAL A 190 1.39 9.36 13.33
C VAL A 190 2.42 10.40 12.97
N ASN A 191 2.17 11.65 13.33
CA ASN A 191 3.11 12.75 13.20
C ASN A 191 3.89 12.88 14.50
N MET A 192 5.20 12.82 14.44
CA MET A 192 6.06 12.87 15.62
C MET A 192 7.14 13.94 15.47
N MET A 193 7.38 14.67 16.55
CA MET A 193 8.55 15.53 16.68
C MET A 193 9.60 14.80 17.50
N ILE A 194 10.73 14.51 16.87
CA ILE A 194 11.85 13.77 17.45
C ILE A 194 13.14 14.55 17.29
N PRO A 195 14.16 14.32 18.12
CA PRO A 195 15.51 14.81 17.89
C PRO A 195 16.02 14.37 16.51
N SER A 196 16.87 15.18 15.90
CA SER A 196 17.41 14.89 14.57
C SER A 196 18.19 13.57 14.55
N ASN A 197 17.78 12.67 13.68
CA ASN A 197 18.48 11.42 13.41
C ASN A 197 18.75 11.29 11.91
N THR A 198 19.99 11.48 11.51
CA THR A 198 20.41 11.44 10.10
C THR A 198 20.46 10.02 9.53
N ASN A 199 20.40 8.99 10.38
CA ASN A 199 20.42 7.60 9.94
C ASN A 199 19.02 7.09 9.57
N LEU A 200 17.97 7.83 9.95
CA LEU A 200 16.60 7.48 9.61
C LEU A 200 16.28 7.92 8.17
N LYS A 201 15.77 6.99 7.37
CA LYS A 201 15.47 7.21 5.95
C LYS A 201 14.00 6.95 5.66
N ALA A 202 13.51 7.56 4.61
CA ALA A 202 12.18 7.25 4.11
C ALA A 202 12.06 5.76 3.72
N GLY A 203 11.02 5.11 4.19
CA GLY A 203 10.79 3.67 3.97
C GLY A 203 11.30 2.77 5.09
N ASP A 204 12.00 3.29 6.11
CA ASP A 204 12.41 2.50 7.26
C ASP A 204 11.21 2.16 8.16
N VAL A 205 11.25 0.99 8.78
CA VAL A 205 10.34 0.60 9.85
C VAL A 205 10.96 0.94 11.19
N ILE A 206 10.24 1.67 12.02
CA ILE A 206 10.68 2.07 13.35
C ILE A 206 9.73 1.54 14.42
N LYS A 207 10.27 1.29 15.60
CA LYS A 207 9.45 0.98 16.79
C LYS A 207 9.08 2.27 17.50
N VAL A 208 7.79 2.42 17.80
CA VAL A 208 7.26 3.60 18.48
C VAL A 208 6.42 3.14 19.67
N GLU A 209 6.78 3.62 20.85
CA GLU A 209 6.01 3.41 22.07
C GLU A 209 5.32 4.72 22.46
N VAL A 210 4.00 4.76 22.31
CA VAL A 210 3.17 5.90 22.75
C VAL A 210 2.12 5.41 23.72
N PRO A 211 1.81 6.17 24.79
CA PRO A 211 0.80 5.78 25.76
C PRO A 211 -0.55 5.67 25.07
N ARG A 212 -1.20 4.53 25.24
CA ARG A 212 -2.57 4.31 24.79
C ARG A 212 -3.49 4.96 25.82
N ILE A 213 -4.25 5.95 25.42
CA ILE A 213 -5.32 6.51 26.26
C ILE A 213 -6.51 5.57 26.11
N ASP A 214 -6.51 4.48 26.87
CA ASP A 214 -7.68 3.62 26.97
C ASP A 214 -8.59 4.17 28.05
N ARG A 215 -9.87 4.33 27.75
CA ARG A 215 -10.86 4.85 28.73
C ARG A 215 -11.06 3.91 29.91
N GLU A 216 -10.64 2.66 29.80
CA GLU A 216 -10.79 1.65 30.87
C GLU A 216 -9.71 1.75 31.95
N GLU A 217 -8.49 2.18 31.62
CA GLU A 217 -7.44 2.37 32.65
C GLU A 217 -7.63 3.59 33.56
N ARG A 218 -8.60 4.45 33.28
CA ARG A 218 -8.95 5.58 34.16
C ARG A 218 -9.86 5.19 35.33
N LYS A 219 -10.25 3.94 35.46
CA LYS A 219 -11.12 3.50 36.58
C LYS A 219 -10.40 3.03 37.84
N ASP A 220 -9.07 2.88 37.77
CA ASP A 220 -8.26 2.35 38.87
C ASP A 220 -7.27 3.38 39.45
N VAL A 221 -7.62 4.66 39.42
CA VAL A 221 -6.91 5.73 40.16
C VAL A 221 -7.86 6.46 41.08
#